data_27e1318c91ccf72a4e1b4377af76f60c
#
_entry.id   27e1318c91ccf72a4e1b4377af76f60c
#
_cell.length_a   1.000
_cell.length_b   1.000
_cell.length_c   1.000
_cell.angle_alpha   90.00
_cell.angle_beta   90.00
_cell.angle_gamma   90.00
#
_symmetry.space_group_name_H-M   'P 1'
#
loop_
_entity.id
_entity.type
_entity.pdbx_description
1 polymer ?
#
loop_
_entity_poly.entity_id
_entity_poly.type
_entity_poly.pdbx_seq_one_letter_code
_entity_poly.pdbx_strand_id
1 'polypeptide(L)'
;YEISLGLVGSEMCIRDSLLGAEKGNAIKENQLTSYLSTLLWYKYNWGEKYDFTIKRGKKIWKESLDGISQIDAFPVLKARLGKSLPQFVYTLSPDKQTATLQIMNLYQLPQLKQFCDSVFSVINREHVPNLVIDVRNNKGGSSAGVDMLLSYLSHDAYTLYIKTDLKISSYSKRYNEQKHPETYEEIKNLPDGSLFAIRDSFVEGNRDKADIYKGSVTVLVNESTYSGASTFASAIKKSHAGKVLGETGCPTVYFGNYMSFTLPNSRLEYYISLNKFYE
;
A
#
# COMPACT_ATOMS: atom_id res chain seq x y z
N TYR A 1 8.50 -18.96 14.14
CA TYR A 1 8.06 -20.29 13.67
C TYR A 1 8.52 -20.47 12.23
N GLU A 2 9.31 -21.48 11.95
CA GLU A 2 9.53 -21.94 10.59
C GLU A 2 8.49 -23.04 10.30
N ILE A 3 7.65 -22.85 9.31
CA ILE A 3 6.75 -23.85 8.77
C ILE A 3 7.31 -24.24 7.41
N SER A 4 7.78 -25.48 7.29
CA SER A 4 8.12 -26.04 6.00
C SER A 4 7.02 -26.98 5.54
N LEU A 5 6.55 -26.76 4.32
CA LEU A 5 5.61 -27.68 3.67
C LEU A 5 6.43 -28.86 3.14
N GLY A 6 6.15 -30.05 3.65
CA GLY A 6 6.87 -31.28 3.30
C GLY A 6 6.61 -31.73 1.88
N LEU A 7 7.12 -31.01 0.91
CA LEU A 7 7.16 -31.39 -0.50
C LEU A 7 8.47 -32.10 -0.78
N VAL A 8 8.40 -33.38 -1.02
CA VAL A 8 9.54 -34.20 -1.42
C VAL A 8 10.10 -33.61 -2.72
N GLY A 9 11.27 -33.00 -2.63
CA GLY A 9 12.15 -32.72 -3.76
C GLY A 9 12.39 -31.26 -4.15
N SER A 10 11.72 -30.26 -3.55
CA SER A 10 11.98 -28.88 -4.00
C SER A 10 11.41 -27.75 -3.17
N GLU A 11 11.66 -27.72 -1.86
CA GLU A 11 11.22 -26.59 -1.00
C GLU A 11 11.77 -25.24 -1.51
N MET A 12 12.97 -25.23 -2.04
CA MET A 12 13.57 -24.06 -2.70
C MET A 12 12.85 -23.70 -4.01
N CYS A 13 12.43 -24.68 -4.81
CA CYS A 13 11.80 -24.44 -6.10
C CYS A 13 10.40 -23.83 -6.01
N ILE A 14 9.62 -24.14 -4.97
CA ILE A 14 8.28 -23.56 -4.79
C ILE A 14 8.42 -22.09 -4.41
N ARG A 15 9.23 -21.77 -3.43
CA ARG A 15 9.50 -20.40 -3.02
C ARG A 15 10.08 -19.60 -4.17
N ASP A 16 11.11 -20.09 -4.83
CA ASP A 16 11.81 -19.36 -5.88
C ASP A 16 10.96 -19.25 -7.15
N SER A 17 10.15 -20.28 -7.49
CA SER A 17 9.25 -20.22 -8.65
C SER A 17 8.00 -19.36 -8.43
N LEU A 18 7.50 -19.27 -7.20
CA LEU A 18 6.33 -18.44 -6.87
C LEU A 18 6.70 -16.97 -6.69
N LEU A 19 7.89 -16.69 -6.16
CA LEU A 19 8.30 -15.35 -5.81
C LEU A 19 9.30 -14.74 -6.78
N GLY A 20 9.99 -15.55 -7.60
CA GLY A 20 11.16 -15.09 -8.34
C GLY A 20 12.14 -14.39 -7.39
N ALA A 21 12.28 -14.90 -6.18
CA ALA A 21 12.81 -14.13 -5.08
C ALA A 21 14.26 -14.45 -4.82
N GLU A 22 15.06 -13.42 -4.77
CA GLU A 22 16.31 -13.45 -4.03
C GLU A 22 16.02 -13.73 -2.55
N LYS A 23 16.82 -14.62 -1.95
CA LYS A 23 16.74 -14.96 -0.54
C LYS A 23 16.89 -13.70 0.31
N GLY A 24 15.97 -13.50 1.25
CA GLY A 24 15.99 -12.33 2.14
C GLY A 24 15.20 -11.10 1.66
N ASN A 25 14.37 -11.24 0.61
CA ASN A 25 13.47 -10.18 0.23
C ASN A 25 12.20 -10.21 1.11
N ALA A 26 12.21 -9.44 2.20
CA ALA A 26 11.13 -9.41 3.19
C ALA A 26 9.74 -9.10 2.60
N ILE A 27 9.65 -8.27 1.54
CA ILE A 27 8.39 -7.96 0.86
C ILE A 27 7.80 -9.22 0.25
N LYS A 28 8.62 -9.96 -0.50
CA LYS A 28 8.18 -11.17 -1.19
C LYS A 28 7.89 -12.30 -0.21
N GLU A 29 8.65 -12.42 0.86
CA GLU A 29 8.40 -13.37 1.94
C GLU A 29 7.06 -13.10 2.65
N ASN A 30 6.74 -11.83 2.91
CA ASN A 30 5.46 -11.44 3.48
C ASN A 30 4.30 -11.68 2.51
N GLN A 31 4.47 -11.37 1.21
CA GLN A 31 3.49 -11.69 0.18
C GLN A 31 3.24 -13.19 0.07
N LEU A 32 4.30 -14.02 0.11
CA LEU A 32 4.16 -15.47 0.12
C LEU A 32 3.35 -15.93 1.33
N THR A 33 3.69 -15.46 2.52
CA THR A 33 2.98 -15.82 3.75
C THR A 33 1.49 -15.44 3.68
N SER A 34 1.19 -14.27 3.12
CA SER A 34 -0.19 -13.76 3.01
C SER A 34 -1.04 -14.51 1.99
N TYR A 35 -0.43 -15.03 0.93
CA TYR A 35 -1.14 -15.68 -0.18
C TYR A 35 -0.84 -17.18 -0.32
N LEU A 36 -0.10 -17.77 0.63
CA LEU A 36 0.39 -19.13 0.51
C LEU A 36 -0.72 -20.16 0.24
N SER A 37 -1.81 -20.09 1.00
CA SER A 37 -2.95 -21.01 0.82
C SER A 37 -3.57 -20.88 -0.57
N THR A 38 -3.76 -19.66 -1.04
CA THR A 38 -4.30 -19.38 -2.38
C THR A 38 -3.36 -19.88 -3.48
N LEU A 39 -2.06 -19.66 -3.32
CA LEU A 39 -1.04 -20.11 -4.28
C LEU A 39 -0.94 -21.64 -4.32
N LEU A 40 -0.99 -22.31 -3.17
CA LEU A 40 -0.96 -23.76 -3.09
C LEU A 40 -2.21 -24.39 -3.76
N TRP A 41 -3.37 -23.84 -3.47
CA TRP A 41 -4.61 -24.29 -4.10
C TRP A 41 -4.56 -24.08 -5.63
N TYR A 42 -4.17 -22.90 -6.06
CA TYR A 42 -4.23 -22.53 -7.48
C TYR A 42 -3.18 -23.24 -8.35
N LYS A 43 -1.95 -23.36 -7.86
CA LYS A 43 -0.83 -23.92 -8.63
C LYS A 43 -0.70 -25.43 -8.50
N TYR A 44 -1.08 -25.99 -7.36
CA TYR A 44 -0.86 -27.39 -7.05
C TYR A 44 -2.15 -28.17 -6.81
N ASN A 45 -3.32 -27.54 -6.96
CA ASN A 45 -4.64 -28.12 -6.73
C ASN A 45 -4.77 -28.79 -5.34
N TRP A 46 -4.11 -28.19 -4.34
CA TRP A 46 -4.18 -28.65 -2.95
C TRP A 46 -5.47 -28.13 -2.32
N GLY A 47 -6.46 -28.98 -2.17
CA GLY A 47 -7.79 -28.53 -1.78
C GLY A 47 -8.28 -28.95 -0.42
N GLU A 48 -8.00 -30.19 -0.01
CA GLU A 48 -8.74 -30.79 1.10
C GLU A 48 -7.88 -31.09 2.33
N LYS A 49 -6.59 -31.38 2.16
CA LYS A 49 -5.70 -31.75 3.26
C LYS A 49 -4.30 -31.20 3.08
N TYR A 50 -3.73 -30.72 4.17
CA TYR A 50 -2.40 -30.08 4.20
C TYR A 50 -1.52 -30.77 5.22
N ASP A 51 -0.40 -31.31 4.78
CA ASP A 51 0.63 -31.88 5.66
C ASP A 51 1.76 -30.88 5.89
N PHE A 52 1.99 -30.58 7.15
CA PHE A 52 3.01 -29.62 7.56
C PHE A 52 4.12 -30.29 8.35
N THR A 53 5.36 -29.89 8.09
CA THR A 53 6.47 -30.12 9.02
C THR A 53 6.73 -28.81 9.75
N ILE A 54 6.57 -28.84 11.06
CA ILE A 54 6.70 -27.65 11.92
C ILE A 54 8.01 -27.77 12.70
N LYS A 55 8.82 -26.70 12.68
CA LYS A 55 10.06 -26.60 13.45
C LYS A 55 9.98 -25.44 14.44
N ARG A 56 10.24 -25.73 15.68
CA ARG A 56 10.33 -24.74 16.76
C ARG A 56 11.63 -24.96 17.56
N GLY A 57 12.62 -24.14 17.30
CA GLY A 57 13.96 -24.36 17.84
C GLY A 57 14.54 -25.70 17.35
N LYS A 58 14.85 -26.64 18.28
CA LYS A 58 15.32 -27.97 17.94
C LYS A 58 14.20 -29.01 17.75
N LYS A 59 12.96 -28.69 18.08
CA LYS A 59 11.84 -29.62 17.99
C LYS A 59 11.22 -29.57 16.58
N ILE A 60 11.07 -30.75 15.97
CA ILE A 60 10.45 -30.93 14.65
C ILE A 60 9.31 -31.93 14.81
N TRP A 61 8.13 -31.65 14.26
CA TRP A 61 7.00 -32.58 14.21
C TRP A 61 6.18 -32.38 12.95
N LYS A 62 5.34 -33.35 12.64
CA LYS A 62 4.42 -33.30 11.50
C LYS A 62 3.00 -33.12 11.98
N GLU A 63 2.25 -32.30 11.28
CA GLU A 63 0.81 -32.09 11.49
C GLU A 63 0.08 -32.20 10.14
N SER A 64 -1.10 -32.77 10.18
CA SER A 64 -2.00 -32.83 9.03
C SER A 64 -3.26 -32.07 9.36
N LEU A 65 -3.62 -31.08 8.57
CA LEU A 65 -4.77 -30.21 8.78
C LEU A 65 -5.72 -30.33 7.59
N ASP A 66 -7.01 -30.42 7.86
CA ASP A 66 -8.03 -30.33 6.84
C ASP A 66 -8.16 -28.87 6.35
N GLY A 67 -8.28 -28.71 5.06
CA GLY A 67 -8.60 -27.41 4.45
C GLY A 67 -10.03 -27.02 4.79
N ILE A 68 -10.24 -25.73 5.07
CA ILE A 68 -11.58 -25.17 5.19
C ILE A 68 -11.84 -24.20 4.05
N SER A 69 -13.09 -24.11 3.60
CA SER A 69 -13.43 -23.14 2.56
C SER A 69 -13.19 -21.70 3.05
N GLN A 70 -12.91 -20.80 2.14
CA GLN A 70 -12.75 -19.38 2.48
C GLN A 70 -14.02 -18.79 3.11
N ILE A 71 -15.19 -19.29 2.70
CA ILE A 71 -16.50 -18.89 3.25
C ILE A 71 -16.61 -19.31 4.71
N ASP A 72 -16.18 -20.52 5.05
CA ASP A 72 -16.23 -21.04 6.42
C ASP A 72 -15.12 -20.46 7.31
N ALA A 73 -13.98 -20.13 6.72
CA ALA A 73 -12.87 -19.48 7.43
C ALA A 73 -13.19 -18.03 7.83
N PHE A 74 -13.95 -17.31 7.00
CA PHE A 74 -14.20 -15.87 7.19
C PHE A 74 -14.84 -15.51 8.53
N PRO A 75 -15.89 -16.17 9.03
CA PRO A 75 -16.48 -15.89 10.34
C PRO A 75 -15.48 -16.11 11.49
N VAL A 76 -14.67 -17.19 11.40
CA VAL A 76 -13.65 -17.51 12.41
C VAL A 76 -12.54 -16.47 12.42
N LEU A 77 -12.05 -16.08 11.26
CA LEU A 77 -11.05 -15.03 11.10
C LEU A 77 -11.59 -13.69 11.61
N LYS A 78 -12.82 -13.32 11.25
CA LYS A 78 -13.49 -12.10 11.72
C LYS A 78 -13.64 -12.09 13.24
N ALA A 79 -14.01 -13.20 13.84
CA ALA A 79 -14.13 -13.33 15.29
C ALA A 79 -12.77 -13.23 15.99
N ARG A 80 -11.70 -13.80 15.41
CA ARG A 80 -10.33 -13.74 15.95
C ARG A 80 -9.67 -12.38 15.76
N LEU A 81 -9.88 -11.73 14.61
CA LEU A 81 -9.33 -10.40 14.33
C LEU A 81 -10.03 -9.29 15.14
N GLY A 82 -11.15 -9.61 15.78
CA GLY A 82 -11.87 -8.66 16.61
C GLY A 82 -12.52 -7.53 15.81
N LYS A 83 -12.76 -6.41 16.47
CA LYS A 83 -13.25 -5.19 15.82
C LYS A 83 -12.19 -4.72 14.81
N SER A 84 -12.62 -4.26 13.63
CA SER A 84 -11.71 -3.65 12.66
C SER A 84 -10.89 -2.57 13.38
N LEU A 85 -9.58 -2.62 13.21
CA LEU A 85 -8.70 -1.60 13.77
C LEU A 85 -9.16 -0.22 13.26
N PRO A 86 -9.15 0.81 14.12
CA PRO A 86 -9.49 2.15 13.68
C PRO A 86 -8.54 2.55 12.54
N GLN A 87 -9.11 3.20 11.51
CA GLN A 87 -8.34 3.56 10.32
C GLN A 87 -7.38 4.73 10.57
N PHE A 88 -7.72 5.56 11.55
CA PHE A 88 -6.93 6.71 11.97
C PHE A 88 -6.88 6.75 13.49
N VAL A 89 -5.67 6.85 14.04
CA VAL A 89 -5.44 6.92 15.48
C VAL A 89 -4.50 8.08 15.78
N TYR A 90 -4.86 8.88 16.76
CA TYR A 90 -4.03 9.93 17.30
C TYR A 90 -3.66 9.60 18.75
N THR A 91 -2.40 9.77 19.07
CA THR A 91 -1.90 9.70 20.46
C THR A 91 -0.92 10.85 20.71
N LEU A 92 -0.97 11.40 21.92
CA LEU A 92 -0.03 12.40 22.38
C LEU A 92 0.72 11.85 23.59
N SER A 93 2.04 11.98 23.61
CA SER A 93 2.84 11.57 24.76
C SER A 93 2.47 12.38 26.01
N PRO A 94 2.59 11.81 27.23
CA PRO A 94 2.20 12.50 28.48
C PRO A 94 2.94 13.84 28.69
N ASP A 95 4.17 13.93 28.20
CA ASP A 95 5.00 15.15 28.26
C ASP A 95 4.70 16.13 27.12
N LYS A 96 3.75 15.81 26.25
CA LYS A 96 3.35 16.58 25.05
C LYS A 96 4.50 16.84 24.06
N GLN A 97 5.59 16.05 24.13
CA GLN A 97 6.74 16.24 23.24
C GLN A 97 6.57 15.49 21.91
N THR A 98 5.71 14.50 21.83
CA THR A 98 5.54 13.69 20.62
C THR A 98 4.07 13.37 20.37
N ALA A 99 3.60 13.72 19.18
CA ALA A 99 2.33 13.26 18.64
C ALA A 99 2.56 12.09 17.69
N THR A 100 1.71 11.09 17.73
CA THR A 100 1.73 9.96 16.79
C THR A 100 0.41 9.85 16.06
N LEU A 101 0.44 9.85 14.74
CA LEU A 101 -0.68 9.60 13.86
C LEU A 101 -0.50 8.25 13.18
N GLN A 102 -1.36 7.30 13.48
CA GLN A 102 -1.43 6.05 12.72
C GLN A 102 -2.47 6.19 11.62
N ILE A 103 -2.07 5.97 10.38
CA ILE A 103 -2.91 6.12 9.17
C ILE A 103 -2.88 4.81 8.40
N MET A 104 -4.00 4.08 8.39
CA MET A 104 -4.09 2.74 7.82
C MET A 104 -4.49 2.71 6.35
N ASN A 105 -5.06 3.81 5.83
CA ASN A 105 -5.38 3.96 4.40
C ASN A 105 -5.47 5.43 3.99
N LEU A 106 -5.46 5.67 2.67
CA LEU A 106 -5.56 6.99 2.05
C LEU A 106 -6.76 7.08 1.09
N TYR A 107 -7.78 6.23 1.26
CA TYR A 107 -8.99 6.23 0.42
C TYR A 107 -10.15 7.02 1.01
N GLN A 108 -10.28 7.04 2.33
CA GLN A 108 -11.42 7.65 3.03
C GLN A 108 -11.22 9.16 3.19
N LEU A 109 -11.26 9.90 2.07
CA LEU A 109 -10.88 11.31 2.02
C LEU A 109 -11.64 12.20 3.03
N PRO A 110 -12.98 12.11 3.17
CA PRO A 110 -13.70 12.93 4.15
C PRO A 110 -13.26 12.66 5.59
N GLN A 111 -13.09 11.38 5.95
CA GLN A 111 -12.66 10.98 7.28
C GLN A 111 -11.20 11.35 7.55
N LEU A 112 -10.34 11.16 6.55
CA LEU A 112 -8.93 11.57 6.62
C LEU A 112 -8.83 13.09 6.82
N LYS A 113 -9.60 13.87 6.06
CA LYS A 113 -9.62 15.33 6.21
C LYS A 113 -10.06 15.74 7.61
N GLN A 114 -11.18 15.23 8.10
CA GLN A 114 -11.68 15.53 9.43
C GLN A 114 -10.68 15.17 10.53
N PHE A 115 -10.02 14.01 10.38
CA PHE A 115 -8.96 13.56 11.28
C PHE A 115 -7.78 14.54 11.27
N CYS A 116 -7.26 14.88 10.09
CA CYS A 116 -6.15 15.81 9.96
C CYS A 116 -6.49 17.21 10.49
N ASP A 117 -7.63 17.79 10.11
CA ASP A 117 -8.08 19.10 10.61
C ASP A 117 -8.08 19.13 12.13
N SER A 118 -8.65 18.10 12.76
CA SER A 118 -8.73 18.00 14.22
C SER A 118 -7.34 17.87 14.86
N VAL A 119 -6.51 16.96 14.36
CA VAL A 119 -5.22 16.65 14.98
C VAL A 119 -4.23 17.78 14.78
N PHE A 120 -4.10 18.31 13.55
CA PHE A 120 -3.16 19.39 13.26
C PHE A 120 -3.53 20.68 14.00
N SER A 121 -4.82 20.96 14.19
CA SER A 121 -5.26 22.06 15.04
C SER A 121 -4.76 21.90 16.50
N VAL A 122 -4.87 20.68 17.06
CA VAL A 122 -4.40 20.40 18.42
C VAL A 122 -2.89 20.50 18.55
N ILE A 123 -2.13 19.80 17.69
CA ILE A 123 -0.66 19.76 17.80
C ILE A 123 -0.02 21.12 17.56
N ASN A 124 -0.59 21.94 16.67
CA ASN A 124 -0.12 23.30 16.42
C ASN A 124 -0.42 24.22 17.62
N ARG A 125 -1.64 24.15 18.17
CA ARG A 125 -2.01 24.93 19.36
C ARG A 125 -1.17 24.58 20.59
N GLU A 126 -0.90 23.28 20.78
CA GLU A 126 -0.08 22.79 21.91
C GLU A 126 1.43 22.91 21.65
N HIS A 127 1.83 23.41 20.48
CA HIS A 127 3.24 23.53 20.06
C HIS A 127 4.04 22.23 20.19
N VAL A 128 3.44 21.09 19.81
CA VAL A 128 4.08 19.78 19.89
C VAL A 128 5.30 19.74 18.96
N PRO A 129 6.53 19.50 19.45
CA PRO A 129 7.73 19.63 18.62
C PRO A 129 8.00 18.46 17.70
N ASN A 130 7.48 17.27 18.00
CA ASN A 130 7.76 16.06 17.22
C ASN A 130 6.46 15.38 16.77
N LEU A 131 6.39 15.05 15.48
CA LEU A 131 5.29 14.34 14.86
C LEU A 131 5.78 13.03 14.24
N VAL A 132 5.21 11.94 14.68
CA VAL A 132 5.40 10.61 14.07
C VAL A 132 4.16 10.27 13.26
N ILE A 133 4.34 9.97 11.98
CA ILE A 133 3.27 9.48 11.10
C ILE A 133 3.55 8.02 10.78
N ASP A 134 2.75 7.14 11.36
CA ASP A 134 2.89 5.69 11.19
C ASP A 134 2.01 5.20 10.03
N VAL A 135 2.65 4.90 8.90
CA VAL A 135 2.03 4.30 7.71
C VAL A 135 2.47 2.84 7.52
N ARG A 136 2.97 2.21 8.57
CA ARG A 136 3.24 0.77 8.53
C ARG A 136 1.94 0.00 8.31
N ASN A 137 2.01 -1.02 7.44
CA ASN A 137 0.85 -1.81 6.99
C ASN A 137 -0.22 -1.04 6.18
N ASN A 138 0.00 0.23 5.87
CA ASN A 138 -0.89 1.00 5.01
C ASN A 138 -0.70 0.56 3.54
N LYS A 139 -1.75 0.03 2.94
CA LYS A 139 -1.74 -0.47 1.55
C LYS A 139 -1.94 0.64 0.51
N GLY A 140 -1.93 1.89 0.94
CA GLY A 140 -2.05 3.04 0.06
C GLY A 140 -3.46 3.64 -0.01
N GLY A 141 -3.75 4.24 -1.14
CA GLY A 141 -4.97 4.97 -1.42
C GLY A 141 -4.82 5.88 -2.63
N SER A 142 -5.66 6.89 -2.71
CA SER A 142 -5.65 7.83 -3.82
C SER A 142 -4.53 8.87 -3.70
N SER A 143 -4.07 9.41 -4.84
CA SER A 143 -3.16 10.56 -4.86
C SER A 143 -3.73 11.76 -4.09
N ALA A 144 -5.04 11.99 -4.18
CA ALA A 144 -5.70 13.05 -3.40
C ALA A 144 -5.56 12.86 -1.87
N GLY A 145 -5.50 11.61 -1.38
CA GLY A 145 -5.22 11.34 0.03
C GLY A 145 -3.77 11.63 0.40
N VAL A 146 -2.84 11.36 -0.51
CA VAL A 146 -1.42 11.72 -0.35
C VAL A 146 -1.26 13.23 -0.30
N ASP A 147 -1.82 13.96 -1.28
CA ASP A 147 -1.78 15.43 -1.36
C ASP A 147 -2.41 16.07 -0.14
N MET A 148 -3.55 15.55 0.31
CA MET A 148 -4.23 16.03 1.51
C MET A 148 -3.31 15.94 2.72
N LEU A 149 -2.66 14.80 2.95
CA LEU A 149 -1.76 14.64 4.09
C LEU A 149 -0.53 15.53 3.98
N LEU A 150 0.08 15.62 2.79
CA LEU A 150 1.22 16.51 2.53
C LEU A 150 0.87 17.99 2.73
N SER A 151 -0.38 18.39 2.47
CA SER A 151 -0.82 19.78 2.63
C SER A 151 -0.74 20.31 4.06
N TYR A 152 -0.63 19.45 5.07
CA TYR A 152 -0.40 19.82 6.48
C TYR A 152 1.08 19.82 6.87
N LEU A 153 1.97 19.33 6.00
CA LEU A 153 3.37 19.04 6.33
C LEU A 153 4.37 19.82 5.46
N SER A 154 4.02 20.05 4.20
CA SER A 154 4.96 20.64 3.24
C SER A 154 4.78 22.15 3.10
N HIS A 155 5.84 22.88 3.44
CA HIS A 155 5.94 24.31 3.17
C HIS A 155 6.32 24.61 1.73
N ASP A 156 7.09 23.72 1.13
CA ASP A 156 7.63 23.89 -0.22
C ASP A 156 6.79 23.09 -1.21
N ALA A 157 6.89 23.51 -2.45
CA ALA A 157 6.28 22.81 -3.56
C ALA A 157 6.85 21.40 -3.71
N TYR A 158 6.01 20.45 -4.10
CA TYR A 158 6.41 19.07 -4.32
C TYR A 158 5.74 18.48 -5.56
N THR A 159 6.32 17.40 -6.08
CA THR A 159 5.69 16.54 -7.07
C THR A 159 5.64 15.12 -6.55
N LEU A 160 4.54 14.42 -6.78
CA LEU A 160 4.45 13.00 -6.43
C LEU A 160 5.27 12.16 -7.42
N TYR A 161 5.18 12.49 -8.69
CA TYR A 161 5.87 11.81 -9.79
C TYR A 161 6.49 12.83 -10.73
N ILE A 162 7.65 12.52 -11.32
CA ILE A 162 8.29 13.35 -12.35
C ILE A 162 7.51 13.27 -13.66
N LYS A 163 6.94 12.11 -13.94
CA LYS A 163 6.19 11.80 -15.16
C LYS A 163 5.27 10.62 -14.92
N THR A 164 4.13 10.63 -15.57
CA THR A 164 3.21 9.48 -15.65
C THR A 164 2.92 9.17 -17.11
N ASP A 165 3.22 7.96 -17.56
CA ASP A 165 2.82 7.47 -18.88
C ASP A 165 1.54 6.65 -18.79
N LEU A 166 0.53 7.05 -19.56
CA LEU A 166 -0.72 6.33 -19.75
C LEU A 166 -0.65 5.51 -21.03
N LYS A 167 -0.88 4.20 -20.96
CA LYS A 167 -1.01 3.33 -22.13
C LYS A 167 -2.37 3.55 -22.80
N ILE A 168 -2.36 3.99 -24.04
CA ILE A 168 -3.60 4.23 -24.81
C ILE A 168 -4.19 2.91 -25.28
N SER A 169 -5.48 2.75 -25.03
CA SER A 169 -6.30 1.63 -25.47
C SER A 169 -7.78 2.02 -25.40
N SER A 170 -8.65 1.26 -26.04
CA SER A 170 -10.10 1.43 -25.90
C SER A 170 -10.55 1.39 -24.45
N TYR A 171 -9.87 0.62 -23.58
CA TYR A 171 -10.17 0.53 -22.16
C TYR A 171 -9.73 1.78 -21.39
N SER A 172 -8.50 2.26 -21.62
CA SER A 172 -8.02 3.47 -20.94
C SER A 172 -8.80 4.71 -21.37
N LYS A 173 -9.21 4.81 -22.63
CA LYS A 173 -10.11 5.87 -23.12
C LYS A 173 -11.44 5.86 -22.38
N ARG A 174 -12.12 4.68 -22.28
CA ARG A 174 -13.39 4.54 -21.56
C ARG A 174 -13.25 4.85 -20.07
N TYR A 175 -12.14 4.44 -19.45
CA TYR A 175 -11.87 4.76 -18.05
C TYR A 175 -11.77 6.27 -17.83
N ASN A 176 -11.00 6.97 -18.68
CA ASN A 176 -10.80 8.40 -18.55
C ASN A 176 -12.08 9.19 -18.93
N GLU A 177 -12.86 8.75 -19.92
CA GLU A 177 -14.15 9.33 -20.23
C GLU A 177 -15.07 9.43 -19.00
N GLN A 178 -15.05 8.42 -18.14
CA GLN A 178 -15.89 8.35 -16.94
C GLN A 178 -15.28 9.04 -15.71
N LYS A 179 -13.97 9.02 -15.57
CA LYS A 179 -13.27 9.42 -14.33
C LYS A 179 -12.44 10.69 -14.46
N HIS A 180 -11.94 10.98 -15.64
CA HIS A 180 -11.02 12.08 -15.93
C HIS A 180 -11.35 12.69 -17.31
N PRO A 181 -12.49 13.39 -17.46
CA PRO A 181 -12.95 13.89 -18.77
C PRO A 181 -11.94 14.79 -19.47
N GLU A 182 -11.18 15.58 -18.71
CA GLU A 182 -10.11 16.44 -19.23
C GLU A 182 -9.00 15.60 -19.91
N THR A 183 -8.57 14.54 -19.30
CA THR A 183 -7.56 13.62 -19.88
C THR A 183 -8.16 12.89 -21.09
N TYR A 184 -9.44 12.53 -21.04
CA TYR A 184 -10.11 11.88 -22.16
C TYR A 184 -10.11 12.76 -23.42
N GLU A 185 -10.38 14.05 -23.31
CA GLU A 185 -10.34 14.97 -24.44
C GLU A 185 -8.97 14.98 -25.14
N GLU A 186 -7.88 14.86 -24.37
CA GLU A 186 -6.53 14.82 -24.92
C GLU A 186 -6.19 13.47 -25.60
N ILE A 187 -6.75 12.36 -25.12
CA ILE A 187 -6.35 11.02 -25.57
C ILE A 187 -7.32 10.34 -26.55
N LYS A 188 -8.56 10.83 -26.67
CA LYS A 188 -9.64 10.16 -27.43
C LYS A 188 -9.26 9.80 -28.88
N ASN A 189 -8.45 10.65 -29.52
CA ASN A 189 -8.02 10.48 -30.92
C ASN A 189 -6.65 9.84 -31.09
N LEU A 190 -5.96 9.50 -29.97
CA LEU A 190 -4.65 8.87 -30.05
C LEU A 190 -4.79 7.40 -30.45
N PRO A 191 -3.81 6.84 -31.21
CA PRO A 191 -3.85 5.44 -31.61
C PRO A 191 -3.66 4.50 -30.42
N ASP A 192 -4.40 3.38 -30.42
CA ASP A 192 -4.21 2.34 -29.43
C ASP A 192 -2.79 1.78 -29.50
N GLY A 193 -2.22 1.49 -28.33
CA GLY A 193 -0.83 1.05 -28.20
C GLY A 193 0.18 2.17 -27.97
N SER A 194 -0.16 3.44 -28.24
CA SER A 194 0.71 4.58 -27.94
C SER A 194 0.80 4.86 -26.45
N LEU A 195 1.79 5.67 -26.07
CA LEU A 195 1.93 6.21 -24.72
C LEU A 195 1.61 7.71 -24.74
N PHE A 196 0.81 8.12 -23.77
CA PHE A 196 0.52 9.52 -23.51
C PHE A 196 1.16 9.93 -22.18
N ALA A 197 2.02 10.94 -22.22
CA ALA A 197 2.68 11.45 -21.02
C ALA A 197 1.76 12.46 -20.33
N ILE A 198 1.23 12.06 -19.18
CA ILE A 198 0.55 12.97 -18.27
C ILE A 198 1.65 13.72 -17.51
N ARG A 199 1.67 15.04 -17.63
CA ARG A 199 2.53 15.86 -16.78
C ARG A 199 1.86 15.92 -15.42
N ASP A 200 2.52 15.37 -14.41
CA ASP A 200 2.05 15.54 -13.05
C ASP A 200 2.12 17.01 -12.69
N SER A 201 1.02 17.49 -12.15
CA SER A 201 0.93 18.85 -11.68
C SER A 201 1.90 19.04 -10.52
N PHE A 202 2.76 20.03 -10.64
CA PHE A 202 3.53 20.55 -9.55
C PHE A 202 2.56 21.12 -8.52
N VAL A 203 2.55 20.57 -7.32
CA VAL A 203 1.73 21.06 -6.24
C VAL A 203 2.51 22.16 -5.52
N GLU A 204 2.00 23.39 -5.60
CA GLU A 204 2.57 24.48 -4.83
C GLU A 204 2.44 24.21 -3.34
N GLY A 205 3.53 24.43 -2.60
CA GLY A 205 3.52 24.31 -1.14
C GLY A 205 2.57 25.33 -0.50
N ASN A 206 2.06 24.99 0.65
CA ASN A 206 1.11 25.86 1.38
C ASN A 206 1.81 26.81 2.35
N ARG A 207 2.78 27.60 1.89
CA ARG A 207 3.61 28.49 2.76
C ARG A 207 2.80 29.40 3.67
N ASP A 208 1.63 29.82 3.21
CA ASP A 208 0.78 30.80 3.92
C ASP A 208 -0.34 30.15 4.74
N LYS A 209 -0.42 28.80 4.77
CA LYS A 209 -1.45 28.10 5.53
C LYS A 209 -1.09 28.08 7.01
N ALA A 210 -1.93 28.68 7.84
CA ALA A 210 -1.70 28.78 9.29
C ALA A 210 -1.58 27.42 9.99
N ASP A 211 -2.17 26.38 9.38
CA ASP A 211 -2.29 25.03 9.97
C ASP A 211 -1.13 24.11 9.59
N ILE A 212 -0.13 24.57 8.85
CA ILE A 212 1.03 23.72 8.53
C ILE A 212 1.83 23.47 9.82
N TYR A 213 2.14 22.18 10.00
CA TYR A 213 2.98 21.74 11.11
C TYR A 213 4.43 22.19 10.92
N LYS A 214 5.00 22.81 11.96
CA LYS A 214 6.34 23.41 11.93
C LYS A 214 7.41 22.63 12.70
N GLY A 215 7.02 21.56 13.37
CA GLY A 215 7.94 20.71 14.13
C GLY A 215 8.63 19.65 13.26
N SER A 216 9.37 18.78 13.93
CA SER A 216 10.07 17.67 13.27
C SER A 216 9.10 16.56 12.87
N VAL A 217 9.15 16.10 11.61
CA VAL A 217 8.32 15.01 11.10
C VAL A 217 9.15 13.75 10.91
N THR A 218 8.62 12.62 11.39
CA THR A 218 9.18 11.28 11.16
C THR A 218 8.08 10.36 10.64
N VAL A 219 8.29 9.75 9.48
CA VAL A 219 7.36 8.78 8.89
C VAL A 219 7.89 7.38 9.13
N LEU A 220 7.04 6.51 9.71
CA LEU A 220 7.37 5.10 9.92
C LEU A 220 6.79 4.25 8.78
N VAL A 221 7.65 3.43 8.19
CA VAL A 221 7.31 2.51 7.10
C VAL A 221 7.74 1.08 7.41
N ASN A 222 7.15 0.10 6.74
CA ASN A 222 7.60 -1.29 6.75
C ASN A 222 7.40 -1.93 5.36
N GLU A 223 7.72 -3.22 5.23
CA GLU A 223 7.57 -4.00 4.00
C GLU A 223 6.13 -4.07 3.49
N SER A 224 5.17 -3.79 4.33
CA SER A 224 3.73 -3.75 3.99
C SER A 224 3.20 -2.35 3.68
N THR A 225 4.02 -1.30 3.79
CA THR A 225 3.70 0.05 3.30
C THR A 225 3.72 0.02 1.77
N TYR A 226 2.59 0.37 1.12
CA TYR A 226 2.46 0.16 -0.33
C TYR A 226 1.69 1.28 -1.03
N SER A 227 1.88 1.40 -2.37
CA SER A 227 1.14 2.30 -3.26
C SER A 227 1.19 3.76 -2.75
N GLY A 228 0.06 4.44 -2.61
CA GLY A 228 -0.01 5.82 -2.12
C GLY A 228 0.73 6.08 -0.80
N ALA A 229 0.82 5.09 0.10
CA ALA A 229 1.61 5.25 1.33
C ALA A 229 3.12 5.28 1.06
N SER A 230 3.60 4.51 0.07
CA SER A 230 4.99 4.57 -0.39
C SER A 230 5.27 5.90 -1.08
N THR A 231 4.34 6.37 -1.92
CA THR A 231 4.43 7.68 -2.59
C THR A 231 4.49 8.82 -1.55
N PHE A 232 3.67 8.75 -0.50
CA PHE A 232 3.72 9.71 0.62
C PHE A 232 5.11 9.74 1.27
N ALA A 233 5.64 8.57 1.65
CA ALA A 233 6.96 8.48 2.27
C ALA A 233 8.08 9.00 1.33
N SER A 234 8.00 8.68 0.03
CA SER A 234 8.92 9.20 -0.99
C SER A 234 8.84 10.73 -1.09
N ALA A 235 7.63 11.29 -1.13
CA ALA A 235 7.43 12.74 -1.20
C ALA A 235 8.00 13.46 0.02
N ILE A 236 7.78 12.96 1.24
CA ILE A 236 8.37 13.52 2.49
C ILE A 236 9.90 13.54 2.41
N LYS A 237 10.51 12.46 1.90
CA LYS A 237 11.97 12.38 1.76
C LYS A 237 12.49 13.35 0.71
N LYS A 238 11.85 13.46 -0.45
CA LYS A 238 12.25 14.31 -1.57
C LYS A 238 12.08 15.81 -1.28
N SER A 239 10.97 16.18 -0.63
CA SER A 239 10.70 17.57 -0.24
C SER A 239 11.45 18.02 1.01
N HIS A 240 12.26 17.15 1.62
CA HIS A 240 12.93 17.41 2.90
C HIS A 240 11.97 17.80 4.04
N ALA A 241 10.68 17.49 3.92
CA ALA A 241 9.67 17.81 4.91
C ALA A 241 9.77 16.94 6.19
N GLY A 242 10.60 15.90 6.17
CA GLY A 242 10.78 15.02 7.33
C GLY A 242 11.76 13.88 7.07
N LYS A 243 11.84 12.97 8.04
CA LYS A 243 12.65 11.74 7.97
C LYS A 243 11.75 10.54 7.74
N VAL A 244 12.24 9.56 7.00
CA VAL A 244 11.57 8.26 6.82
C VAL A 244 12.41 7.21 7.53
N LEU A 245 11.78 6.47 8.44
CA LEU A 245 12.41 5.41 9.23
C LEU A 245 11.61 4.11 9.09
N GLY A 246 12.31 3.00 9.05
CA GLY A 246 11.69 1.68 9.00
C GLY A 246 12.62 0.61 8.49
N GLU A 247 12.11 -0.62 8.49
CA GLU A 247 12.81 -1.73 7.89
C GLU A 247 12.80 -1.58 6.36
N THR A 248 13.79 -2.17 5.71
CA THR A 248 13.94 -2.10 4.25
C THR A 248 12.71 -2.61 3.55
N GLY A 249 12.23 -1.88 2.57
CA GLY A 249 11.29 -2.45 1.63
C GLY A 249 9.98 -1.74 1.42
N CYS A 250 9.86 -0.45 1.75
CA CYS A 250 8.78 0.35 1.18
C CYS A 250 8.98 0.39 -0.36
N PRO A 251 8.21 -0.37 -1.14
CA PRO A 251 8.48 -0.47 -2.57
C PRO A 251 8.11 0.82 -3.30
N THR A 252 8.97 1.23 -4.21
CA THR A 252 8.67 2.29 -5.17
C THR A 252 7.47 1.92 -6.04
N VAL A 253 6.57 2.86 -6.27
CA VAL A 253 5.37 2.62 -7.08
C VAL A 253 5.68 2.92 -8.54
N TYR A 254 5.92 1.87 -9.33
CA TYR A 254 6.15 2.01 -10.76
C TYR A 254 4.89 1.92 -11.61
N PHE A 255 3.85 1.26 -11.13
CA PHE A 255 2.61 1.02 -11.87
C PHE A 255 1.39 1.18 -10.97
N GLY A 256 0.33 1.76 -11.52
CA GLY A 256 -0.92 1.95 -10.78
C GLY A 256 -2.10 2.31 -11.67
N ASN A 257 -3.17 2.79 -11.05
CA ASN A 257 -4.44 3.07 -11.71
C ASN A 257 -4.89 1.86 -12.53
N TYR A 258 -5.18 0.76 -11.84
CA TYR A 258 -5.54 -0.49 -12.48
C TYR A 258 -7.02 -0.58 -12.81
N MET A 259 -7.32 -1.30 -13.89
CA MET A 259 -8.66 -1.79 -14.21
C MET A 259 -8.78 -3.28 -13.89
N SER A 260 -9.94 -3.69 -13.41
CA SER A 260 -10.27 -5.10 -13.26
C SER A 260 -10.92 -5.65 -14.52
N PHE A 261 -10.59 -6.89 -14.83
CA PHE A 261 -11.15 -7.66 -15.92
C PHE A 261 -11.50 -9.05 -15.40
N THR A 262 -12.53 -9.65 -15.99
CA THR A 262 -12.94 -11.01 -15.65
C THR A 262 -12.71 -11.93 -16.84
N LEU A 263 -12.00 -13.03 -16.60
CA LEU A 263 -11.82 -14.06 -17.64
C LEU A 263 -13.16 -14.72 -17.96
N PRO A 264 -13.53 -14.91 -19.24
CA PRO A 264 -14.86 -15.34 -19.62
C PRO A 264 -15.21 -16.76 -19.15
N ASN A 265 -14.24 -17.66 -19.14
CA ASN A 265 -14.47 -19.07 -18.81
C ASN A 265 -14.34 -19.34 -17.31
N SER A 266 -13.22 -18.95 -16.69
CA SER A 266 -12.93 -19.23 -15.29
C SER A 266 -13.58 -18.25 -14.31
N ARG A 267 -14.08 -17.10 -14.78
CA ARG A 267 -14.61 -16.01 -13.98
C ARG A 267 -13.59 -15.38 -13.01
N LEU A 268 -12.32 -15.69 -13.20
CA LEU A 268 -11.25 -15.08 -12.41
C LEU A 268 -11.09 -13.62 -12.76
N GLU A 269 -10.98 -12.80 -11.72
CA GLU A 269 -10.62 -11.38 -11.89
C GLU A 269 -9.11 -11.23 -11.99
N TYR A 270 -8.67 -10.34 -12.88
CA TYR A 270 -7.30 -9.92 -13.01
C TYR A 270 -7.22 -8.40 -13.21
N TYR A 271 -6.09 -7.83 -12.87
CA TYR A 271 -5.89 -6.40 -12.86
C TYR A 271 -4.77 -6.00 -13.80
N ILE A 272 -4.99 -4.94 -14.57
CA ILE A 272 -3.98 -4.36 -15.47
C ILE A 272 -3.80 -2.90 -15.10
N SER A 273 -2.55 -2.51 -14.81
CA SER A 273 -2.21 -1.12 -14.57
C SER A 273 -2.31 -0.30 -15.86
N LEU A 274 -2.93 0.86 -15.77
CA LEU A 274 -3.06 1.80 -16.88
C LEU A 274 -1.85 2.72 -16.98
N ASN A 275 -1.27 3.09 -15.82
CA ASN A 275 -0.23 4.09 -15.71
C ASN A 275 1.10 3.46 -15.29
N LYS A 276 2.18 4.02 -15.86
CA LYS A 276 3.54 3.85 -15.37
C LYS A 276 4.01 5.17 -14.77
N PHE A 277 4.44 5.13 -13.52
CA PHE A 277 4.95 6.27 -12.78
C PHE A 277 6.47 6.34 -12.80
N TYR A 278 7.00 7.54 -12.83
CA TYR A 278 8.43 7.83 -12.73
C TYR A 278 8.65 8.77 -11.54
N GLU A 279 9.42 8.30 -10.56
CA GLU A 279 9.77 9.06 -9.36
C GLU A 279 11.09 9.82 -9.48
#